data_17d24d32fa4cf0c4a64614a2d46fdee9
#
_entry.id   17d24d32fa4cf0c4a64614a2d46fdee9
#
_cell.length_a   1.000
_cell.length_b   1.000
_cell.length_c   1.000
_cell.angle_alpha   90.00
_cell.angle_beta   90.00
_cell.angle_gamma   90.00
#
_symmetry.space_group_name_H-M   'P 1'
#
loop_
_entity.id
_entity.type
_entity.pdbx_description
1 polymer ?
#
loop_
_entity_poly.entity_id
_entity_poly.type
_entity_poly.pdbx_seq_one_letter_code
_entity_poly.pdbx_strand_id
1 'polypeptide(L)'
;SVLLLEAGQDYPDPQSLPEEARDGGSTAGEAIDSPISWSLKGTINDEQREINVAQGKIIGGSGSINGQVYLRGLPEDFDNWASWGNDEWTYPKVLSYYRKAETDMDIRDDFHGTEGPLPIVRREKEPWPAFQRGYPISQA
;
A
#
# COMPACT_ATOMS: atom_id res chain seq x y z
N SER A 1 16.31 -18.96 -16.02
CA SER A 1 14.97 -19.38 -15.56
C SER A 1 14.77 -18.90 -14.13
N VAL A 2 13.53 -18.59 -13.79
CA VAL A 2 13.12 -18.19 -12.43
C VAL A 2 12.07 -19.19 -11.96
N LEU A 3 12.20 -19.67 -10.72
CA LEU A 3 11.20 -20.48 -10.04
C LEU A 3 10.55 -19.63 -8.94
N LEU A 4 9.25 -19.44 -9.03
CA LEU A 4 8.44 -18.79 -7.99
C LEU A 4 7.78 -19.86 -7.14
N LEU A 5 7.98 -19.80 -5.81
CA LEU A 5 7.31 -20.66 -4.83
C LEU A 5 6.30 -19.82 -4.05
N GLU A 6 5.04 -20.22 -4.11
CA GLU A 6 3.93 -19.60 -3.39
C GLU A 6 3.13 -20.65 -2.63
N ALA A 7 2.76 -20.37 -1.38
CA ALA A 7 1.97 -21.29 -0.57
C ALA A 7 0.45 -21.10 -0.73
N GLY A 8 0.05 -19.94 -1.22
CA GLY A 8 -1.35 -19.61 -1.48
C GLY A 8 -1.84 -20.17 -2.81
N GLN A 9 -3.15 -20.08 -3.00
CA GLN A 9 -3.77 -20.46 -4.26
C GLN A 9 -3.37 -19.52 -5.38
N ASP A 10 -3.15 -20.05 -6.57
CA ASP A 10 -3.00 -19.27 -7.79
C ASP A 10 -4.38 -18.87 -8.35
N TYR A 11 -4.49 -17.62 -8.75
CA TYR A 11 -5.69 -17.03 -9.37
C TYR A 11 -5.32 -16.42 -10.72
N PRO A 12 -5.14 -17.24 -11.76
CA PRO A 12 -4.69 -16.74 -13.07
C PRO A 12 -5.73 -15.84 -13.76
N ASP A 13 -7.00 -15.97 -13.39
CA ASP A 13 -8.06 -15.06 -13.83
C ASP A 13 -8.35 -14.03 -12.73
N PRO A 14 -8.16 -12.72 -12.99
CA PRO A 14 -8.46 -11.67 -12.03
C PRO A 14 -9.89 -11.70 -11.49
N GLN A 15 -10.85 -12.23 -12.26
CA GLN A 15 -12.24 -12.36 -11.81
C GLN A 15 -12.43 -13.50 -10.80
N SER A 16 -11.51 -14.46 -10.75
CA SER A 16 -11.51 -15.54 -9.77
C SER A 16 -10.88 -15.16 -8.43
N LEU A 17 -10.25 -13.97 -8.35
CA LEU A 17 -9.72 -13.45 -7.10
C LEU A 17 -10.82 -13.35 -6.04
N PRO A 18 -10.54 -13.71 -4.78
CA PRO A 18 -11.43 -13.40 -3.66
C PRO A 18 -11.75 -11.90 -3.61
N GLU A 19 -12.94 -11.56 -3.16
CA GLU A 19 -13.39 -10.18 -3.08
C GLU A 19 -12.42 -9.33 -2.25
N GLU A 20 -11.86 -9.90 -1.18
CA GLU A 20 -10.87 -9.28 -0.31
C GLU A 20 -9.57 -8.87 -1.03
N ALA A 21 -9.18 -9.59 -2.09
CA ALA A 21 -8.00 -9.26 -2.89
C ALA A 21 -8.34 -8.38 -4.10
N ARG A 22 -9.62 -8.34 -4.50
CA ARG A 22 -10.08 -7.61 -5.68
C ARG A 22 -10.52 -6.19 -5.34
N ASP A 23 -11.12 -6.00 -4.17
CA ASP A 23 -11.58 -4.68 -3.71
C ASP A 23 -10.50 -4.00 -2.86
N GLY A 24 -9.75 -3.09 -3.47
CA GLY A 24 -8.73 -2.30 -2.78
C GLY A 24 -9.25 -1.35 -1.70
N GLY A 25 -10.56 -1.21 -1.51
CA GLY A 25 -11.17 -0.48 -0.40
C GLY A 25 -11.37 -1.32 0.85
N SER A 26 -11.12 -2.63 0.75
CA SER A 26 -11.33 -3.59 1.83
C SER A 26 -10.01 -4.00 2.48
N THR A 27 -9.97 -4.04 3.81
CA THR A 27 -8.90 -4.66 4.58
C THR A 27 -9.25 -6.10 5.01
N ALA A 28 -10.28 -6.68 4.39
CA ALA A 28 -10.76 -8.02 4.75
C ALA A 28 -9.69 -9.10 4.51
N GLY A 29 -8.79 -8.90 3.52
CA GLY A 29 -7.65 -9.78 3.30
C GLY A 29 -6.66 -9.82 4.46
N GLU A 30 -6.65 -8.81 5.32
CA GLU A 30 -5.86 -8.75 6.54
C GLU A 30 -6.50 -9.54 7.71
N ALA A 31 -7.74 -10.01 7.54
CA ALA A 31 -8.40 -10.79 8.58
C ALA A 31 -7.66 -12.11 8.82
N ILE A 32 -7.57 -12.50 10.10
CA ILE A 32 -6.84 -13.71 10.50
C ILE A 32 -7.42 -14.98 9.88
N ASP A 33 -8.72 -14.99 9.62
CA ASP A 33 -9.44 -16.14 9.06
C ASP A 33 -9.59 -16.08 7.53
N SER A 34 -8.98 -15.07 6.87
CA SER A 34 -9.00 -14.97 5.42
C SER A 34 -8.21 -16.12 4.78
N PRO A 35 -8.74 -16.78 3.74
CA PRO A 35 -8.05 -17.86 3.05
C PRO A 35 -6.77 -17.41 2.35
N ILE A 36 -6.63 -16.11 2.09
CA ILE A 36 -5.48 -15.49 1.44
C ILE A 36 -4.50 -14.86 2.44
N SER A 37 -4.66 -15.11 3.73
CA SER A 37 -3.77 -14.64 4.80
C SER A 37 -3.22 -15.79 5.62
N TRP A 38 -2.00 -15.65 6.13
CA TRP A 38 -1.46 -16.51 7.16
C TRP A 38 -2.10 -16.11 8.49
N SER A 39 -2.64 -17.08 9.23
CA SER A 39 -3.21 -16.86 10.56
C SER A 39 -2.12 -16.72 11.63
N LEU A 40 -1.27 -15.70 11.49
CA LEU A 40 -0.15 -15.47 12.39
C LEU A 40 -0.57 -14.59 13.56
N LYS A 41 0.04 -14.83 14.72
CA LYS A 41 -0.09 -13.99 15.91
C LYS A 41 1.27 -13.54 16.37
N GLY A 42 1.35 -12.33 16.84
CA GLY A 42 2.54 -11.73 17.43
C GLY A 42 2.24 -11.09 18.78
N THR A 43 3.26 -10.96 19.61
CA THR A 43 3.18 -10.27 20.90
C THR A 43 3.82 -8.90 20.77
N ILE A 44 3.12 -7.84 21.17
CA ILE A 44 3.57 -6.45 20.98
C ILE A 44 4.23 -5.82 22.20
N ASN A 45 4.09 -6.44 23.37
CA ASN A 45 4.66 -5.90 24.61
C ASN A 45 4.93 -7.01 25.64
N ASP A 46 5.57 -6.63 26.75
CA ASP A 46 5.89 -7.52 27.87
C ASP A 46 4.64 -8.08 28.59
N GLU A 47 3.49 -7.44 28.43
CA GLU A 47 2.20 -7.91 28.95
C GLU A 47 1.61 -9.04 28.12
N GLN A 48 2.34 -9.49 27.09
CA GLN A 48 1.95 -10.58 26.19
C GLN A 48 0.61 -10.32 25.47
N ARG A 49 0.31 -9.07 25.16
CA ARG A 49 -0.84 -8.73 24.36
C ARG A 49 -0.63 -9.24 22.94
N GLU A 50 -1.42 -10.24 22.57
CA GLU A 50 -1.42 -10.77 21.21
C GLU A 50 -2.13 -9.84 20.24
N ILE A 51 -1.56 -9.74 19.03
CA ILE A 51 -2.19 -9.12 17.88
C ILE A 51 -2.15 -10.08 16.70
N ASN A 52 -3.07 -9.90 15.77
CA ASN A 52 -3.01 -10.56 14.48
C ASN A 52 -1.95 -9.89 13.62
N VAL A 53 -1.11 -10.69 12.99
CA VAL A 53 -0.10 -10.23 12.05
C VAL A 53 -0.52 -10.66 10.65
N ALA A 54 -1.10 -9.74 9.89
CA ALA A 54 -1.52 -10.02 8.53
C ALA A 54 -0.31 -10.25 7.63
N GLN A 55 -0.28 -11.40 6.98
CA GLN A 55 0.73 -11.76 5.98
C GLN A 55 0.04 -12.45 4.82
N GLY A 56 0.25 -11.98 3.61
CA GLY A 56 -0.41 -12.54 2.44
C GLY A 56 0.05 -13.97 2.14
N LYS A 57 -0.93 -14.82 1.83
CA LYS A 57 -0.78 -16.19 1.36
C LYS A 57 -1.45 -16.30 -0.01
N ILE A 58 -0.88 -15.60 -0.96
CA ILE A 58 -1.37 -15.42 -2.33
C ILE A 58 -0.22 -14.90 -3.18
N ILE A 59 -0.24 -15.09 -4.49
CA ILE A 59 0.74 -14.48 -5.40
C ILE A 59 0.77 -12.96 -5.20
N GLY A 60 1.96 -12.41 -5.02
CA GLY A 60 2.17 -11.02 -4.63
C GLY A 60 2.30 -10.81 -3.11
N GLY A 61 2.02 -11.84 -2.31
CA GLY A 61 2.19 -11.83 -0.85
C GLY A 61 1.37 -10.74 -0.18
N SER A 62 1.95 -10.07 0.83
CA SER A 62 1.28 -9.00 1.57
C SER A 62 0.99 -7.76 0.73
N GLY A 63 1.65 -7.60 -0.43
CA GLY A 63 1.30 -6.57 -1.41
C GLY A 63 -0.11 -6.73 -2.00
N SER A 64 -0.62 -7.98 -2.06
CA SER A 64 -1.95 -8.28 -2.59
C SER A 64 -3.08 -8.17 -1.57
N ILE A 65 -2.77 -7.98 -0.29
CA ILE A 65 -3.76 -7.87 0.79
C ILE A 65 -3.66 -6.58 1.59
N ASN A 66 -2.76 -5.67 1.24
CA ASN A 66 -2.58 -4.39 1.93
C ASN A 66 -3.76 -3.44 1.66
N GLY A 67 -3.80 -2.33 2.38
CA GLY A 67 -4.84 -1.32 2.22
C GLY A 67 -4.74 -0.49 0.93
N GLN A 68 -3.82 -0.80 0.02
CA GLN A 68 -3.63 -0.15 -1.27
C GLN A 68 -3.50 1.38 -1.19
N VAL A 69 -2.89 1.86 -0.12
CA VAL A 69 -2.65 3.29 0.11
C VAL A 69 -1.34 3.68 -0.54
N TYR A 70 -1.40 4.65 -1.45
CA TYR A 70 -0.22 5.27 -2.03
C TYR A 70 0.07 6.59 -1.31
N LEU A 71 1.19 6.66 -0.62
CA LEU A 71 1.65 7.85 0.08
C LEU A 71 3.08 8.17 -0.36
N ARG A 72 3.37 9.46 -0.45
CA ARG A 72 4.74 9.96 -0.61
C ARG A 72 5.25 10.44 0.73
N GLY A 73 6.56 10.31 0.96
CA GLY A 73 7.23 10.99 2.09
C GLY A 73 7.13 12.50 1.93
N LEU A 74 7.16 13.20 3.05
CA LEU A 74 7.16 14.66 3.05
C LEU A 74 8.50 15.21 2.52
N PRO A 75 8.52 16.41 1.91
CA PRO A 75 9.75 17.04 1.49
C PRO A 75 10.80 17.11 2.59
N GLU A 76 10.37 17.44 3.81
CA GLU A 76 11.23 17.56 5.00
C GLU A 76 11.92 16.23 5.36
N ASP A 77 11.27 15.08 5.15
CA ASP A 77 11.86 13.77 5.43
C ASP A 77 13.09 13.55 4.54
N PHE A 78 12.96 13.88 3.26
CA PHE A 78 14.04 13.72 2.28
C PHE A 78 15.15 14.75 2.50
N ASP A 79 14.81 15.99 2.82
CA ASP A 79 15.79 17.03 3.10
C ASP A 79 16.58 16.69 4.38
N ASN A 80 15.95 16.09 5.38
CA ASN A 80 16.64 15.55 6.55
C ASN A 80 17.61 14.43 6.16
N TRP A 81 17.20 13.48 5.32
CA TRP A 81 18.08 12.42 4.85
C TRP A 81 19.28 12.97 4.08
N ALA A 82 19.07 13.97 3.24
CA ALA A 82 20.16 14.65 2.54
C ALA A 82 21.12 15.33 3.52
N SER A 83 20.62 15.97 4.57
CA SER A 83 21.45 16.63 5.61
C SER A 83 22.33 15.65 6.39
N TRP A 84 21.95 14.38 6.41
CA TRP A 84 22.75 13.29 7.03
C TRP A 84 23.79 12.67 6.08
N GLY A 85 24.06 13.30 4.94
CA GLY A 85 25.06 12.87 3.98
C GLY A 85 24.52 12.04 2.81
N ASN A 86 23.19 12.00 2.62
CA ASN A 86 22.57 11.31 1.50
C ASN A 86 22.13 12.33 0.44
N ASP A 87 23.06 13.04 -0.15
CA ASP A 87 22.81 14.21 -1.03
C ASP A 87 21.92 13.90 -2.24
N GLU A 88 21.84 12.62 -2.65
CA GLU A 88 20.98 12.20 -3.77
C GLU A 88 19.50 12.06 -3.35
N TRP A 89 19.17 12.22 -2.07
CA TRP A 89 17.83 12.04 -1.53
C TRP A 89 17.11 13.35 -1.24
N THR A 90 17.55 14.47 -1.79
CA THR A 90 16.75 15.71 -1.71
C THR A 90 15.40 15.52 -2.37
N TYR A 91 14.35 16.16 -1.84
CA TYR A 91 13.00 16.01 -2.40
C TYR A 91 12.91 16.27 -3.91
N PRO A 92 13.54 17.32 -4.49
CA PRO A 92 13.50 17.53 -5.93
C PRO A 92 14.10 16.39 -6.76
N LYS A 93 15.12 15.71 -6.25
CA LYS A 93 15.71 14.54 -6.92
C LYS A 93 14.77 13.34 -6.83
N VAL A 94 14.21 13.07 -5.65
CA VAL A 94 13.30 11.95 -5.41
C VAL A 94 11.97 12.13 -6.15
N LEU A 95 11.48 13.35 -6.31
CA LEU A 95 10.25 13.65 -7.04
C LEU A 95 10.27 13.08 -8.47
N SER A 96 11.42 13.14 -9.14
CA SER A 96 11.56 12.57 -10.49
C SER A 96 11.27 11.06 -10.53
N TYR A 97 11.61 10.33 -9.48
CA TYR A 97 11.34 8.90 -9.35
C TYR A 97 9.89 8.61 -8.98
N TYR A 98 9.27 9.43 -8.13
CA TYR A 98 7.83 9.34 -7.86
C TYR A 98 7.02 9.50 -9.15
N ARG A 99 7.33 10.53 -9.94
CA ARG A 99 6.68 10.76 -11.24
C ARG A 99 6.88 9.59 -12.20
N LYS A 100 8.08 9.00 -12.22
CA LYS A 100 8.39 7.85 -13.06
C LYS A 100 7.68 6.56 -12.62
N ALA A 101 7.36 6.43 -11.33
CA ALA A 101 6.71 5.24 -10.78
C ALA A 101 5.19 5.22 -11.01
N GLU A 102 4.55 6.37 -11.18
CA GLU A 102 3.09 6.47 -11.16
C GLU A 102 2.48 6.97 -12.48
N THR A 103 1.23 6.62 -12.66
CA THR A 103 0.29 7.31 -13.56
C THR A 103 -0.85 7.82 -12.71
N ASP A 104 -0.84 9.13 -12.39
CA ASP A 104 -1.95 9.75 -11.68
C ASP A 104 -3.12 9.95 -12.65
N MET A 105 -4.28 9.41 -12.30
CA MET A 105 -5.47 9.46 -13.16
C MET A 105 -6.29 10.74 -12.97
N ASP A 106 -6.09 11.42 -11.85
CA ASP A 106 -6.92 12.54 -11.42
C ASP A 106 -6.20 13.89 -11.55
N ILE A 107 -4.90 13.95 -11.25
CA ILE A 107 -4.12 15.19 -11.24
C ILE A 107 -3.09 15.17 -12.38
N ARG A 108 -3.00 16.31 -13.07
CA ARG A 108 -2.06 16.54 -14.17
C ARG A 108 -1.30 17.83 -13.91
N ASP A 109 -0.16 17.72 -13.25
CA ASP A 109 0.72 18.83 -12.94
C ASP A 109 2.20 18.41 -12.95
N ASP A 110 3.09 19.30 -12.57
CA ASP A 110 4.53 19.04 -12.56
C ASP A 110 4.98 18.08 -11.43
N PHE A 111 4.13 17.80 -10.48
CA PHE A 111 4.42 16.92 -9.33
C PHE A 111 3.98 15.47 -9.57
N HIS A 112 3.06 15.22 -10.51
CA HIS A 112 2.47 13.90 -10.73
C HIS A 112 2.95 13.28 -12.04
N GLY A 113 3.08 11.94 -12.02
CA GLY A 113 3.47 11.15 -13.17
C GLY A 113 2.29 10.79 -14.07
N THR A 114 2.56 10.55 -15.36
CA THR A 114 1.53 10.25 -16.37
C THR A 114 1.78 8.96 -17.13
N GLU A 115 2.95 8.32 -16.96
CA GLU A 115 3.40 7.19 -17.77
C GLU A 115 4.03 6.06 -16.93
N GLY A 116 3.96 6.15 -15.61
CA GLY A 116 4.50 5.12 -14.72
C GLY A 116 3.58 3.91 -14.58
N PRO A 117 4.11 2.79 -14.08
CA PRO A 117 3.38 1.52 -14.00
C PRO A 117 2.27 1.48 -12.93
N LEU A 118 2.30 2.38 -11.94
CA LEU A 118 1.32 2.39 -10.84
C LEU A 118 0.18 3.36 -11.16
N PRO A 119 -1.04 2.88 -11.44
CA PRO A 119 -2.19 3.76 -11.58
C PRO A 119 -2.62 4.27 -10.20
N ILE A 120 -2.66 5.59 -10.03
CA ILE A 120 -3.10 6.27 -8.82
C ILE A 120 -4.46 6.89 -9.06
N VAL A 121 -5.43 6.52 -8.24
CA VAL A 121 -6.81 7.03 -8.30
C VAL A 121 -7.23 7.51 -6.93
N ARG A 122 -7.85 8.70 -6.87
CA ARG A 122 -8.44 9.23 -5.64
C ARG A 122 -9.91 8.89 -5.59
N ARG A 123 -10.31 8.16 -4.57
CA ARG A 123 -11.71 7.73 -4.41
C ARG A 123 -12.56 8.81 -3.71
N GLU A 124 -12.48 10.05 -4.19
CA GLU A 124 -13.20 11.18 -3.57
C GLU A 124 -14.73 11.03 -3.56
N LYS A 125 -15.26 10.24 -4.48
CA LYS A 125 -16.70 10.07 -4.66
C LYS A 125 -17.27 8.85 -3.96
N GLU A 126 -16.43 7.97 -3.43
CA GLU A 126 -16.87 6.81 -2.69
C GLU A 126 -17.05 7.13 -1.21
N PRO A 127 -18.11 6.62 -0.57
CA PRO A 127 -18.26 6.80 0.88
C PRO A 127 -17.10 6.09 1.58
N TRP A 128 -16.28 6.86 2.27
CA TRP A 128 -15.18 6.33 3.08
C TRP A 128 -15.70 5.35 4.13
N PRO A 129 -15.00 4.24 4.38
CA PRO A 129 -15.37 3.32 5.45
C PRO A 129 -15.58 4.03 6.78
N ALA A 130 -16.49 3.51 7.60
CA ALA A 130 -16.94 4.18 8.83
C ALA A 130 -15.82 4.54 9.81
N PHE A 131 -14.71 3.78 9.81
CA PHE A 131 -13.56 4.05 10.68
C PHE A 131 -12.81 5.35 10.33
N GLN A 132 -12.87 5.79 9.08
CA GLN A 132 -12.22 7.03 8.63
C GLN A 132 -13.04 8.27 8.97
N ARG A 133 -14.33 8.12 9.32
CA ARG A 133 -15.17 9.25 9.74
C ARG A 133 -14.78 9.82 11.11
N GLY A 134 -13.99 9.11 11.89
CA GLY A 134 -13.50 9.55 13.19
C GLY A 134 -12.23 10.40 13.17
N TYR A 135 -11.55 10.50 12.03
CA TYR A 135 -10.36 11.32 11.87
C TYR A 135 -10.65 12.44 10.87
N PRO A 136 -10.97 13.67 11.36
CA PRO A 136 -11.02 14.81 10.47
C PRO A 136 -9.61 15.00 9.89
N ILE A 137 -9.46 14.74 8.60
CA ILE A 137 -8.27 15.18 7.88
C ILE A 137 -8.34 16.70 7.94
N SER A 138 -7.48 17.32 8.74
CA SER A 138 -7.30 18.76 8.71
C SER A 138 -6.90 19.10 7.27
N GLN A 139 -7.75 19.88 6.61
CA GLN A 139 -7.42 20.46 5.32
C GLN A 139 -6.15 21.30 5.53
N ALA A 140 -5.01 20.80 5.05
CA ALA A 140 -3.78 21.57 4.95
C ALA A 140 -3.75 22.22 3.56
#